data_568779deb1f6ac6b8f8569bf1e61186a
#
_entry.id   568779deb1f6ac6b8f8569bf1e61186a
#
_cell.length_a   1.000
_cell.length_b   1.000
_cell.length_c   1.000
_cell.angle_alpha   90.00
_cell.angle_beta   90.00
_cell.angle_gamma   90.00
#
_symmetry.space_group_name_H-M   'P 1'
#
loop_
_entity.id
_entity.type
_entity.pdbx_description
1 polymer ?
#
loop_
_entity_poly.entity_id
_entity_poly.type
_entity_poly.pdbx_seq_one_letter_code
_entity_poly.pdbx_strand_id
1 'polypeptide(L)'
;MERNTPDPEPSERAVLLYGLQRTGSNYTRQLLLQNFQHLCFCNQGYSRCLPTHKHFRLYDEKSAIPDVRFYNNFRYSSFQDFREHAGEIAGRGINIFIIVVKDPYSWYLSYKRHARKNKYPYFKGSLNAHYLIDYNLFYRKWLDFSMEAPEEVILLRYEDLIEDLDASLGRICEKFSLQRSSGALENPSKVNMNREFTRARSAYYKEKKYLELISERDRHVMQHLLDPELISGLNYQIIR
;
A
#
# COMPACT_ATOMS: atom_id res chain seq x y z
N MET A 1 20.76 -5.73 -48.04
CA MET A 1 20.97 -6.27 -46.67
C MET A 1 20.57 -5.21 -45.69
N GLU A 2 19.32 -5.26 -45.25
CA GLU A 2 18.84 -4.43 -44.15
C GLU A 2 19.47 -4.94 -42.85
N ARG A 3 20.15 -4.07 -42.14
CA ARG A 3 20.67 -4.39 -40.81
C ARG A 3 19.45 -4.43 -39.89
N ASN A 4 19.08 -5.62 -39.44
CA ASN A 4 18.20 -5.76 -38.29
C ASN A 4 18.89 -5.09 -37.10
N THR A 5 18.56 -3.83 -36.83
CA THR A 5 18.85 -3.23 -35.51
C THR A 5 17.99 -4.01 -34.52
N PRO A 6 18.60 -4.62 -33.49
CA PRO A 6 17.78 -5.26 -32.45
C PRO A 6 16.84 -4.21 -31.84
N ASP A 7 15.60 -4.59 -31.60
CA ASP A 7 14.65 -3.75 -30.88
C ASP A 7 15.31 -3.25 -29.60
N PRO A 8 15.16 -1.96 -29.24
CA PRO A 8 15.75 -1.42 -28.02
C PRO A 8 15.24 -2.25 -26.85
N GLU A 9 16.14 -2.71 -25.98
CA GLU A 9 15.76 -3.44 -24.78
C GLU A 9 14.71 -2.61 -24.02
N PRO A 10 13.62 -3.24 -23.56
CA PRO A 10 12.55 -2.52 -22.88
C PRO A 10 13.12 -1.81 -21.65
N SER A 11 12.99 -0.51 -21.62
CA SER A 11 13.48 0.32 -20.52
C SER A 11 12.83 -0.08 -19.20
N GLU A 12 13.64 -0.18 -18.15
CA GLU A 12 13.22 -0.50 -16.80
C GLU A 12 12.16 0.51 -16.30
N ARG A 13 11.00 0.03 -15.84
CA ARG A 13 9.89 0.86 -15.35
C ARG A 13 10.07 1.16 -13.87
N ALA A 14 10.19 2.44 -13.55
CA ALA A 14 10.38 2.90 -12.18
C ALA A 14 9.06 2.93 -11.41
N VAL A 15 9.03 2.24 -10.27
CA VAL A 15 7.84 2.06 -9.43
C VAL A 15 8.09 2.54 -8.02
N LEU A 16 7.14 3.28 -7.48
CA LEU A 16 7.02 3.52 -6.03
C LEU A 16 5.79 2.81 -5.48
N LEU A 17 6.00 2.02 -4.44
CA LEU A 17 4.95 1.26 -3.77
C LEU A 17 4.72 1.83 -2.37
N TYR A 18 3.48 2.16 -2.07
CA TYR A 18 3.09 2.74 -0.80
C TYR A 18 2.02 1.92 -0.08
N GLY A 19 1.89 2.17 1.20
CA GLY A 19 0.85 1.64 2.05
C GLY A 19 1.20 1.88 3.51
N LEU A 20 0.22 1.94 4.38
CA LEU A 20 0.45 1.96 5.81
C LEU A 20 1.21 0.71 6.25
N GLN A 21 1.90 0.78 7.37
CA GLN A 21 2.52 -0.43 7.94
C GLN A 21 1.46 -1.52 8.11
N ARG A 22 1.81 -2.76 7.77
CA ARG A 22 0.95 -3.97 7.88
C ARG A 22 -0.14 -4.12 6.83
N THR A 23 -0.15 -3.31 5.77
CA THR A 23 -1.08 -3.47 4.64
C THR A 23 -0.72 -4.58 3.67
N GLY A 24 0.49 -5.14 3.77
CA GLY A 24 0.93 -6.19 2.84
C GLY A 24 1.90 -5.71 1.76
N SER A 25 2.42 -4.49 1.85
CA SER A 25 3.32 -3.91 0.85
C SER A 25 4.55 -4.79 0.51
N ASN A 26 5.11 -5.53 1.48
CA ASN A 26 6.21 -6.46 1.18
C ASN A 26 5.77 -7.64 0.33
N TYR A 27 4.58 -8.20 0.60
CA TYR A 27 3.99 -9.26 -0.20
C TYR A 27 3.73 -8.77 -1.62
N THR A 28 3.06 -7.64 -1.75
CA THR A 28 2.77 -7.02 -3.05
C THR A 28 4.04 -6.76 -3.85
N ARG A 29 5.09 -6.21 -3.22
CA ARG A 29 6.37 -5.99 -3.90
C ARG A 29 6.97 -7.29 -4.46
N GLN A 30 7.02 -8.35 -3.66
CA GLN A 30 7.55 -9.65 -4.10
C GLN A 30 6.70 -10.25 -5.22
N LEU A 31 5.37 -10.17 -5.06
CA LEU A 31 4.42 -10.61 -6.07
C LEU A 31 4.66 -9.93 -7.43
N LEU A 32 4.84 -8.62 -7.43
CA LEU A 32 5.08 -7.86 -8.66
C LEU A 32 6.44 -8.20 -9.28
N LEU A 33 7.49 -8.33 -8.47
CA LEU A 33 8.82 -8.72 -8.96
C LEU A 33 8.88 -10.13 -9.56
N GLN A 34 8.04 -11.05 -9.10
CA GLN A 34 7.98 -12.41 -9.65
C GLN A 34 7.16 -12.52 -10.93
N ASN A 35 6.18 -11.65 -11.09
CA ASN A 35 5.20 -11.76 -12.18
C ASN A 35 5.35 -10.72 -13.30
N PHE A 36 6.21 -9.70 -13.13
CA PHE A 36 6.45 -8.69 -14.16
C PHE A 36 7.96 -8.53 -14.43
N GLN A 37 8.26 -8.29 -15.70
CA GLN A 37 9.62 -7.98 -16.15
C GLN A 37 9.92 -6.49 -16.03
N HIS A 38 11.19 -6.15 -15.97
CA HIS A 38 11.71 -4.78 -16.04
C HIS A 38 11.10 -3.80 -15.03
N LEU A 39 10.74 -4.25 -13.81
CA LEU A 39 10.31 -3.38 -12.72
C LEU A 39 11.46 -3.00 -11.80
N CYS A 40 11.69 -1.70 -11.63
CA CYS A 40 12.59 -1.15 -10.64
C CYS A 40 11.82 -0.47 -9.50
N PHE A 41 11.87 -1.04 -8.31
CA PHE A 41 11.27 -0.41 -7.14
C PHE A 41 12.22 0.62 -6.54
N CYS A 42 11.86 1.90 -6.69
CA CYS A 42 12.62 3.05 -6.22
C CYS A 42 12.39 3.38 -4.74
N ASN A 43 11.69 2.54 -4.00
CA ASN A 43 11.53 2.75 -2.57
C ASN A 43 12.86 2.57 -1.82
N GLN A 44 13.34 3.67 -1.24
CA GLN A 44 14.54 3.67 -0.40
C GLN A 44 14.17 3.45 1.07
N GLY A 45 14.95 2.61 1.75
CA GLY A 45 14.62 2.16 3.11
C GLY A 45 15.08 3.06 4.26
N TYR A 46 15.89 4.09 3.98
CA TYR A 46 16.70 4.73 5.01
C TYR A 46 15.98 5.78 5.84
N SER A 47 15.13 6.60 5.26
CA SER A 47 14.40 7.63 6.00
C SER A 47 12.90 7.51 5.78
N ARG A 48 12.16 7.38 6.87
CA ARG A 48 10.70 7.28 6.86
C ARG A 48 10.01 8.60 6.53
N CYS A 49 10.75 9.69 6.60
CA CYS A 49 10.27 11.04 6.31
C CYS A 49 10.50 11.45 4.85
N LEU A 50 11.05 10.58 4.00
CA LEU A 50 11.30 10.90 2.60
C LEU A 50 10.22 10.34 1.68
N PRO A 51 9.85 11.05 0.60
CA PRO A 51 8.87 10.62 -0.39
C PRO A 51 9.10 9.22 -0.96
N THR A 52 10.33 8.76 -1.06
CA THR A 52 10.66 7.42 -1.55
C THR A 52 10.47 6.32 -0.51
N HIS A 53 10.13 6.62 0.74
CA HIS A 53 9.85 5.59 1.73
C HIS A 53 8.42 5.05 1.58
N LYS A 54 8.27 3.73 1.51
CA LYS A 54 6.97 3.04 1.27
C LYS A 54 5.85 3.33 2.29
N HIS A 55 6.17 3.91 3.44
CA HIS A 55 5.19 4.32 4.47
C HIS A 55 5.20 5.83 4.68
N PHE A 56 5.70 6.57 3.72
CA PHE A 56 5.73 8.03 3.77
C PHE A 56 4.31 8.60 3.95
N ARG A 57 4.19 9.64 4.76
CA ARG A 57 2.93 10.36 4.97
C ARG A 57 2.90 11.59 4.07
N LEU A 58 1.89 11.67 3.20
CA LEU A 58 1.66 12.83 2.31
C LEU A 58 1.13 14.06 3.06
N TYR A 59 0.90 13.95 4.34
CA TYR A 59 0.42 14.99 5.23
C TYR A 59 1.41 15.19 6.37
N ASP A 60 1.37 16.38 6.98
CA ASP A 60 2.28 16.79 8.04
C ASP A 60 1.57 17.08 9.39
N GLU A 61 0.32 16.63 9.55
CA GLU A 61 -0.45 16.74 10.79
C GLU A 61 0.19 15.88 11.88
N LYS A 62 1.21 16.42 12.53
CA LYS A 62 2.00 15.72 13.56
C LYS A 62 1.15 15.12 14.67
N SER A 63 0.04 15.79 15.02
CA SER A 63 -0.91 15.31 16.02
C SER A 63 -1.65 14.04 15.60
N ALA A 64 -1.78 13.80 14.29
CA ALA A 64 -2.44 12.63 13.72
C ALA A 64 -1.50 11.46 13.43
N ILE A 65 -0.17 11.70 13.43
CA ILE A 65 0.81 10.66 13.13
C ILE A 65 1.24 9.93 14.42
N PRO A 66 0.88 8.64 14.59
CA PRO A 66 1.16 7.91 15.82
C PRO A 66 2.64 7.62 16.07
N ASP A 67 3.46 7.70 15.02
CA ASP A 67 4.90 7.40 15.09
C ASP A 67 5.70 8.58 14.57
N VAL A 68 6.38 9.28 15.47
CA VAL A 68 7.22 10.46 15.17
C VAL A 68 8.25 10.22 14.06
N ARG A 69 8.63 8.97 13.82
CA ARG A 69 9.59 8.62 12.76
C ARG A 69 9.04 8.82 11.35
N PHE A 70 7.74 9.08 11.19
CA PHE A 70 7.12 9.40 9.92
C PHE A 70 6.81 10.89 9.76
N TYR A 71 7.15 11.72 10.74
CA TYR A 71 6.96 13.15 10.60
C TYR A 71 7.86 13.69 9.49
N ASN A 72 7.28 14.53 8.68
CA ASN A 72 7.99 15.21 7.61
C ASN A 72 7.62 16.71 7.60
N ASN A 73 8.33 17.49 6.83
CA ASN A 73 8.07 18.92 6.64
C ASN A 73 7.59 19.24 5.22
N PHE A 74 7.28 18.20 4.42
CA PHE A 74 6.87 18.38 3.04
C PHE A 74 5.35 18.53 2.96
N ARG A 75 4.92 19.50 2.16
CA ARG A 75 3.53 19.72 1.79
C ARG A 75 3.44 19.71 0.28
N TYR A 76 2.51 18.96 -0.24
CA TYR A 76 2.30 18.84 -1.67
C TYR A 76 0.92 19.40 -2.00
N SER A 77 0.90 20.42 -2.87
CA SER A 77 -0.32 21.02 -3.37
C SER A 77 -1.00 20.18 -4.43
N SER A 78 -0.22 19.37 -5.16
CA SER A 78 -0.67 18.53 -6.26
C SER A 78 0.07 17.19 -6.29
N PHE A 79 -0.46 16.22 -7.04
CA PHE A 79 0.25 15.00 -7.36
C PHE A 79 1.55 15.29 -8.13
N GLN A 80 1.53 16.28 -9.02
CA GLN A 80 2.70 16.66 -9.80
C GLN A 80 3.87 17.08 -8.90
N ASP A 81 3.64 17.96 -7.92
CA ASP A 81 4.68 18.39 -6.96
C ASP A 81 5.28 17.19 -6.21
N PHE A 82 4.41 16.27 -5.80
CA PHE A 82 4.86 15.04 -5.11
C PHE A 82 5.68 14.14 -6.03
N ARG A 83 5.24 13.93 -7.26
CA ARG A 83 5.91 13.07 -8.25
C ARG A 83 7.30 13.61 -8.58
N GLU A 84 7.43 14.90 -8.84
CA GLU A 84 8.71 15.55 -9.14
C GLU A 84 9.70 15.40 -8.00
N HIS A 85 9.30 15.74 -6.79
CA HIS A 85 10.16 15.60 -5.61
C HIS A 85 10.55 14.13 -5.33
N ALA A 86 9.62 13.20 -5.49
CA ALA A 86 9.93 11.78 -5.36
C ALA A 86 10.92 11.30 -6.42
N GLY A 87 10.80 11.80 -7.65
CA GLY A 87 11.69 11.53 -8.77
C GLY A 87 13.10 12.09 -8.53
N GLU A 88 13.21 13.32 -8.05
CA GLU A 88 14.49 13.93 -7.67
C GLU A 88 15.23 13.08 -6.63
N ILE A 89 14.55 12.68 -5.55
CA ILE A 89 15.15 11.84 -4.50
C ILE A 89 15.52 10.45 -5.04
N ALA A 90 14.72 9.89 -5.94
CA ALA A 90 14.99 8.59 -6.56
C ALA A 90 16.10 8.66 -7.61
N GLY A 91 16.47 9.85 -8.09
CA GLY A 91 17.42 10.07 -9.17
C GLY A 91 16.92 9.61 -10.54
N ARG A 92 15.59 9.48 -10.70
CA ARG A 92 14.94 9.08 -11.97
C ARG A 92 13.46 9.45 -11.99
N GLY A 93 12.90 9.61 -13.20
CA GLY A 93 11.47 9.81 -13.37
C GLY A 93 10.67 8.60 -12.88
N ILE A 94 9.63 8.87 -12.11
CA ILE A 94 8.69 7.85 -11.61
C ILE A 94 7.35 8.06 -12.32
N ASN A 95 6.78 7.00 -12.84
CA ASN A 95 5.50 7.04 -13.54
C ASN A 95 4.53 5.91 -13.12
N ILE A 96 4.88 5.13 -12.11
CA ILE A 96 4.03 4.07 -11.57
C ILE A 96 4.00 4.20 -10.04
N PHE A 97 2.82 4.48 -9.51
CA PHE A 97 2.56 4.59 -8.08
C PHE A 97 1.52 3.55 -7.67
N ILE A 98 1.95 2.57 -6.88
CA ILE A 98 1.09 1.48 -6.42
C ILE A 98 0.82 1.65 -4.94
N ILE A 99 -0.44 1.79 -4.59
CA ILE A 99 -0.89 2.02 -3.22
C ILE A 99 -1.60 0.79 -2.70
N VAL A 100 -1.01 0.12 -1.73
CA VAL A 100 -1.62 -1.06 -1.12
C VAL A 100 -2.58 -0.63 -0.03
N VAL A 101 -3.85 -0.88 -0.27
CA VAL A 101 -4.94 -0.65 0.68
C VAL A 101 -5.29 -1.98 1.35
N LYS A 102 -5.72 -1.93 2.59
CA LYS A 102 -6.19 -3.10 3.32
C LYS A 102 -7.45 -2.75 4.09
N ASP A 103 -8.39 -3.70 4.16
CA ASP A 103 -9.60 -3.55 4.96
C ASP A 103 -9.28 -2.95 6.35
N PRO A 104 -9.93 -1.86 6.76
CA PRO A 104 -9.56 -1.12 7.98
C PRO A 104 -9.61 -1.98 9.23
N TYR A 105 -10.53 -2.95 9.32
CA TYR A 105 -10.66 -3.86 10.46
C TYR A 105 -9.50 -4.85 10.52
N SER A 106 -9.19 -5.47 9.39
CA SER A 106 -8.07 -6.41 9.30
C SER A 106 -6.72 -5.72 9.47
N TRP A 107 -6.59 -4.50 8.93
CA TRP A 107 -5.41 -3.68 9.12
C TRP A 107 -5.23 -3.29 10.59
N TYR A 108 -6.28 -2.77 11.24
CA TYR A 108 -6.26 -2.36 12.64
C TYR A 108 -5.78 -3.48 13.57
N LEU A 109 -6.35 -4.68 13.44
CA LEU A 109 -5.92 -5.84 14.23
C LEU A 109 -4.45 -6.22 13.97
N SER A 110 -4.02 -6.18 12.71
CA SER A 110 -2.64 -6.49 12.33
C SER A 110 -1.67 -5.45 12.88
N TYR A 111 -2.07 -4.18 12.82
CA TYR A 111 -1.26 -3.07 13.34
C TYR A 111 -1.22 -3.08 14.88
N LYS A 112 -2.35 -3.31 15.53
CA LYS A 112 -2.48 -3.47 16.98
C LYS A 112 -1.53 -4.53 17.52
N ARG A 113 -1.47 -5.72 16.90
CA ARG A 113 -0.51 -6.78 17.22
C ARG A 113 0.95 -6.35 17.04
N HIS A 114 1.22 -5.66 15.94
CA HIS A 114 2.56 -5.17 15.62
C HIS A 114 3.03 -4.12 16.62
N ALA A 115 2.20 -3.14 16.94
CA ALA A 115 2.49 -2.09 17.91
C ALA A 115 2.76 -2.66 19.32
N ARG A 116 1.95 -3.64 19.76
CA ARG A 116 2.19 -4.35 21.03
C ARG A 116 3.54 -5.05 21.05
N LYS A 117 3.86 -5.83 19.99
CA LYS A 117 5.13 -6.57 19.89
C LYS A 117 6.34 -5.61 19.94
N ASN A 118 6.23 -4.45 19.34
CA ASN A 118 7.32 -3.47 19.27
C ASN A 118 7.29 -2.43 20.38
N LYS A 119 6.39 -2.59 21.36
CA LYS A 119 6.25 -1.69 22.52
C LYS A 119 6.09 -0.22 22.13
N TYR A 120 5.33 0.05 21.06
CA TYR A 120 5.06 1.42 20.63
C TYR A 120 4.31 2.17 21.73
N PRO A 121 4.76 3.40 22.11
CA PRO A 121 4.25 4.10 23.28
C PRO A 121 2.77 4.46 23.19
N TYR A 122 2.24 4.55 21.99
CA TYR A 122 0.87 4.99 21.69
C TYR A 122 -0.19 3.90 21.82
N PHE A 123 0.15 2.76 22.43
CA PHE A 123 -0.77 1.63 22.50
C PHE A 123 -1.64 1.60 23.77
N LYS A 124 -1.58 2.63 24.61
CA LYS A 124 -2.36 2.70 25.84
C LYS A 124 -3.63 3.53 25.68
N GLY A 125 -4.78 2.88 25.72
CA GLY A 125 -6.09 3.54 25.89
C GLY A 125 -6.62 4.27 24.63
N SER A 126 -6.98 5.54 24.77
CA SER A 126 -7.60 6.40 23.74
C SER A 126 -6.76 6.68 22.50
N LEU A 127 -5.50 6.30 22.52
CA LEU A 127 -4.54 6.50 21.41
C LEU A 127 -4.77 5.59 20.19
N ASN A 128 -5.68 4.63 20.29
CA ASN A 128 -6.14 3.87 19.11
C ASN A 128 -6.81 4.76 18.06
N ALA A 129 -7.38 5.88 18.46
CA ALA A 129 -7.97 6.88 17.57
C ALA A 129 -6.94 7.44 16.57
N HIS A 130 -5.71 7.72 17.00
CA HIS A 130 -4.66 8.24 16.12
C HIS A 130 -4.34 7.30 14.95
N TYR A 131 -4.43 5.99 15.14
CA TYR A 131 -4.20 5.04 14.05
C TYR A 131 -5.30 5.09 13.00
N LEU A 132 -6.55 5.28 13.41
CA LEU A 132 -7.69 5.40 12.49
C LEU A 132 -7.67 6.75 11.77
N ILE A 133 -7.29 7.81 12.47
CA ILE A 133 -7.09 9.13 11.84
C ILE A 133 -5.94 9.05 10.83
N ASP A 134 -4.80 8.43 11.18
CA ASP A 134 -3.68 8.19 10.26
C ASP A 134 -4.12 7.37 9.03
N TYR A 135 -4.99 6.36 9.22
CA TYR A 135 -5.58 5.59 8.13
C TYR A 135 -6.40 6.48 7.18
N ASN A 136 -7.30 7.28 7.74
CA ASN A 136 -8.15 8.16 6.95
C ASN A 136 -7.33 9.18 6.15
N LEU A 137 -6.42 9.91 6.80
CA LEU A 137 -5.59 10.92 6.15
C LEU A 137 -4.69 10.32 5.07
N PHE A 138 -4.08 9.16 5.36
CA PHE A 138 -3.20 8.49 4.41
C PHE A 138 -3.94 8.11 3.14
N TYR A 139 -5.07 7.42 3.27
CA TYR A 139 -5.78 6.92 2.09
C TYR A 139 -6.65 7.98 1.42
N ARG A 140 -7.13 9.01 2.13
CA ARG A 140 -7.81 10.16 1.51
C ARG A 140 -6.87 10.83 0.52
N LYS A 141 -5.66 11.15 0.94
CA LYS A 141 -4.70 11.82 0.07
C LYS A 141 -4.32 10.97 -1.15
N TRP A 142 -4.16 9.66 -0.99
CA TRP A 142 -3.89 8.77 -2.11
C TRP A 142 -5.11 8.56 -3.02
N LEU A 143 -6.32 8.60 -2.49
CA LEU A 143 -7.53 8.57 -3.28
C LEU A 143 -7.65 9.84 -4.12
N ASP A 144 -7.40 11.01 -3.53
CA ASP A 144 -7.38 12.29 -4.24
C ASP A 144 -6.34 12.26 -5.37
N PHE A 145 -5.12 11.82 -5.09
CA PHE A 145 -4.06 11.68 -6.09
C PHE A 145 -4.40 10.67 -7.20
N SER A 146 -5.12 9.61 -6.88
CA SER A 146 -5.57 8.66 -7.92
C SER A 146 -6.64 9.24 -8.85
N MET A 147 -7.39 10.23 -8.39
CA MET A 147 -8.34 10.98 -9.23
C MET A 147 -7.63 12.06 -10.05
N GLU A 148 -6.60 12.69 -9.50
CA GLU A 148 -5.80 13.71 -10.19
C GLU A 148 -4.92 13.10 -11.29
N ALA A 149 -4.34 11.91 -11.05
CA ALA A 149 -3.43 11.22 -11.96
C ALA A 149 -3.84 9.75 -12.17
N PRO A 150 -5.02 9.51 -12.77
CA PRO A 150 -5.56 8.16 -12.92
C PRO A 150 -4.66 7.21 -13.71
N GLU A 151 -3.83 7.71 -14.61
CA GLU A 151 -2.91 6.88 -15.41
C GLU A 151 -1.65 6.46 -14.66
N GLU A 152 -1.26 7.19 -13.60
CA GLU A 152 -0.01 6.94 -12.88
C GLU A 152 -0.22 6.25 -11.53
N VAL A 153 -1.41 6.38 -10.92
CA VAL A 153 -1.70 5.89 -9.56
C VAL A 153 -2.71 4.77 -9.58
N ILE A 154 -2.43 3.66 -8.89
CA ILE A 154 -3.38 2.56 -8.67
C ILE A 154 -3.50 2.23 -7.19
N LEU A 155 -4.75 2.10 -6.71
CA LEU A 155 -5.03 1.56 -5.39
C LEU A 155 -5.34 0.06 -5.52
N LEU A 156 -4.55 -0.76 -4.82
CA LEU A 156 -4.70 -2.22 -4.81
C LEU A 156 -5.18 -2.69 -3.44
N ARG A 157 -6.35 -3.29 -3.41
CA ARG A 157 -6.83 -3.94 -2.19
C ARG A 157 -6.04 -5.21 -1.93
N TYR A 158 -5.53 -5.34 -0.72
CA TYR A 158 -4.78 -6.53 -0.30
C TYR A 158 -5.64 -7.80 -0.38
N GLU A 159 -6.90 -7.67 -0.08
CA GLU A 159 -7.88 -8.75 -0.13
C GLU A 159 -8.10 -9.24 -1.57
N ASP A 160 -8.18 -8.34 -2.56
CA ASP A 160 -8.33 -8.71 -3.98
C ASP A 160 -7.11 -9.51 -4.48
N LEU A 161 -5.89 -9.12 -4.05
CA LEU A 161 -4.66 -9.87 -4.36
C LEU A 161 -4.68 -11.30 -3.80
N ILE A 162 -5.43 -11.54 -2.72
CA ILE A 162 -5.56 -12.87 -2.10
C ILE A 162 -6.71 -13.65 -2.73
N GLU A 163 -7.78 -12.97 -3.08
CA GLU A 163 -9.01 -13.58 -3.58
C GLU A 163 -8.87 -14.02 -5.03
N ASP A 164 -8.40 -13.10 -5.87
CA ASP A 164 -8.17 -13.32 -7.29
C ASP A 164 -6.88 -12.61 -7.73
N LEU A 165 -5.80 -13.36 -7.64
CA LEU A 165 -4.47 -12.88 -7.97
C LEU A 165 -4.34 -12.55 -9.45
N ASP A 166 -4.89 -13.38 -10.32
CA ASP A 166 -4.75 -13.21 -11.77
C ASP A 166 -5.48 -11.97 -12.27
N ALA A 167 -6.72 -11.77 -11.85
CA ALA A 167 -7.48 -10.57 -12.17
C ALA A 167 -6.80 -9.30 -11.63
N SER A 168 -6.23 -9.38 -10.41
CA SER A 168 -5.53 -8.25 -9.80
C SER A 168 -4.26 -7.87 -10.56
N LEU A 169 -3.45 -8.86 -10.97
CA LEU A 169 -2.27 -8.61 -11.80
C LEU A 169 -2.64 -8.20 -13.23
N GLY A 170 -3.75 -8.72 -13.76
CA GLY A 170 -4.31 -8.30 -15.05
C GLY A 170 -4.58 -6.80 -15.09
N ARG A 171 -5.26 -6.27 -14.08
CA ARG A 171 -5.53 -4.82 -13.97
C ARG A 171 -4.25 -3.97 -13.93
N ILE A 172 -3.20 -4.44 -13.25
CA ILE A 172 -1.92 -3.74 -13.20
C ILE A 172 -1.21 -3.78 -14.57
N CYS A 173 -1.22 -4.95 -15.20
CA CYS A 173 -0.67 -5.17 -16.54
C CYS A 173 -1.29 -4.23 -17.56
N GLU A 174 -2.62 -4.23 -17.63
CA GLU A 174 -3.40 -3.39 -18.54
C GLU A 174 -3.15 -1.90 -18.30
N LYS A 175 -3.31 -1.47 -17.04
CA LYS A 175 -3.18 -0.05 -16.68
C LYS A 175 -1.82 0.54 -17.02
N PHE A 176 -0.75 -0.18 -16.76
CA PHE A 176 0.61 0.33 -16.94
C PHE A 176 1.32 -0.26 -18.17
N SER A 177 0.62 -1.05 -18.98
CA SER A 177 1.20 -1.75 -20.15
C SER A 177 2.48 -2.52 -19.77
N LEU A 178 2.41 -3.25 -18.65
CA LEU A 178 3.55 -4.02 -18.14
C LEU A 178 3.62 -5.39 -18.80
N GLN A 179 4.84 -5.84 -19.08
CA GLN A 179 5.08 -7.18 -19.59
C GLN A 179 5.12 -8.19 -18.43
N ARG A 180 4.27 -9.19 -18.49
CA ARG A 180 4.33 -10.32 -17.55
C ARG A 180 5.56 -11.18 -17.82
N SER A 181 6.10 -11.74 -16.76
CA SER A 181 7.12 -12.80 -16.86
C SER A 181 6.50 -14.01 -17.59
N SER A 182 7.31 -14.67 -18.44
CA SER A 182 6.90 -15.90 -19.13
C SER A 182 6.82 -17.03 -18.10
N GLY A 183 5.64 -17.60 -17.89
CA GLY A 183 5.46 -18.74 -17.00
C GLY A 183 4.10 -18.75 -16.30
N ALA A 184 3.92 -19.74 -15.44
CA ALA A 184 2.76 -19.81 -14.58
C ALA A 184 2.81 -18.65 -13.55
N LEU A 185 1.63 -18.19 -13.17
CA LEU A 185 1.46 -17.15 -12.16
C LEU A 185 2.12 -17.57 -10.84
N GLU A 186 3.09 -16.80 -10.38
CA GLU A 186 3.81 -17.09 -9.15
C GLU A 186 3.21 -16.35 -7.96
N ASN A 187 2.81 -17.11 -6.95
CA ASN A 187 2.42 -16.55 -5.67
C ASN A 187 3.58 -16.72 -4.67
N PRO A 188 4.12 -15.62 -4.11
CA PRO A 188 5.24 -15.70 -3.19
C PRO A 188 4.95 -16.65 -2.02
N SER A 189 5.72 -17.71 -1.90
CA SER A 189 5.60 -18.65 -0.78
C SER A 189 5.92 -18.00 0.57
N LYS A 190 6.71 -16.92 0.57
CA LYS A 190 7.14 -16.20 1.78
C LYS A 190 6.72 -14.73 1.72
N VAL A 191 5.89 -14.32 2.65
CA VAL A 191 5.38 -12.93 2.79
C VAL A 191 6.39 -12.01 3.49
N ASN A 192 7.27 -12.56 4.29
CA ASN A 192 8.44 -11.95 4.96
C ASN A 192 9.46 -13.06 5.15
N MET A 193 10.71 -12.72 5.45
CA MET A 193 11.83 -13.66 5.56
C MET A 193 11.53 -14.98 6.30
N ASN A 194 10.43 -15.08 7.05
CA ASN A 194 10.11 -16.26 7.87
C ASN A 194 8.61 -16.63 7.92
N ARG A 195 7.75 -16.15 7.02
CA ARG A 195 6.32 -16.49 7.08
C ARG A 195 5.78 -16.89 5.71
N GLU A 196 5.34 -18.12 5.62
CA GLU A 196 4.65 -18.66 4.45
C GLU A 196 3.23 -18.06 4.31
N PHE A 197 2.80 -17.93 3.07
CA PHE A 197 1.42 -17.61 2.75
C PHE A 197 0.62 -18.93 2.69
N THR A 198 -0.03 -19.28 3.78
CA THR A 198 -0.77 -20.55 3.89
C THR A 198 -2.22 -20.44 3.42
N ARG A 199 -2.83 -21.57 3.03
CA ARG A 199 -4.28 -21.66 2.71
C ARG A 199 -5.14 -21.13 3.87
N ALA A 200 -4.80 -21.45 5.11
CA ALA A 200 -5.49 -20.93 6.29
C ALA A 200 -5.47 -19.41 6.38
N ARG A 201 -4.37 -18.78 5.95
CA ARG A 201 -4.26 -17.33 5.91
C ARG A 201 -5.12 -16.73 4.78
N SER A 202 -5.19 -17.39 3.63
CA SER A 202 -6.10 -16.99 2.57
C SER A 202 -7.56 -17.06 3.04
N ALA A 203 -7.98 -18.18 3.62
CA ALA A 203 -9.33 -18.34 4.18
C ALA A 203 -9.67 -17.29 5.24
N TYR A 204 -8.71 -16.93 6.12
CA TYR A 204 -8.88 -15.89 7.12
C TYR A 204 -9.29 -14.54 6.51
N TYR A 205 -8.74 -14.16 5.35
CA TYR A 205 -9.12 -12.92 4.67
C TYR A 205 -10.39 -13.10 3.83
N LYS A 206 -10.52 -14.16 3.04
CA LYS A 206 -11.68 -14.43 2.19
C LYS A 206 -12.97 -14.53 2.99
N GLU A 207 -12.93 -15.24 4.12
CA GLU A 207 -14.07 -15.43 5.00
C GLU A 207 -14.22 -14.32 6.06
N LYS A 208 -13.40 -13.26 5.98
CA LYS A 208 -13.40 -12.11 6.90
C LYS A 208 -13.36 -12.51 8.39
N LYS A 209 -12.72 -13.62 8.73
CA LYS A 209 -12.62 -14.12 10.12
C LYS A 209 -12.00 -13.11 11.11
N TYR A 210 -11.31 -12.09 10.60
CA TYR A 210 -10.82 -11.00 11.43
C TYR A 210 -11.94 -10.20 12.10
N LEU A 211 -13.15 -10.18 11.55
CA LEU A 211 -14.28 -9.46 12.13
C LEU A 211 -14.72 -10.02 13.49
N GLU A 212 -14.59 -11.33 13.68
CA GLU A 212 -14.87 -12.02 14.93
C GLU A 212 -13.88 -11.64 16.05
N LEU A 213 -12.71 -11.12 15.66
CA LEU A 213 -11.66 -10.73 16.60
C LEU A 213 -11.70 -9.25 17.00
N ILE A 214 -12.63 -8.47 16.43
CA ILE A 214 -12.85 -7.07 16.78
C ILE A 214 -13.73 -7.01 18.02
N SER A 215 -13.22 -6.41 19.10
CA SER A 215 -14.04 -6.17 20.28
C SER A 215 -15.15 -5.16 19.99
N GLU A 216 -16.26 -5.24 20.71
CA GLU A 216 -17.37 -4.25 20.58
C GLU A 216 -16.87 -2.83 20.79
N ARG A 217 -16.00 -2.61 21.76
CA ARG A 217 -15.37 -1.31 22.00
C ARG A 217 -14.58 -0.82 20.78
N ASP A 218 -13.74 -1.67 20.19
CA ASP A 218 -12.95 -1.30 19.00
C ASP A 218 -13.88 -1.04 17.81
N ARG A 219 -14.92 -1.84 17.65
CA ARG A 219 -15.95 -1.66 16.61
C ARG A 219 -16.62 -0.30 16.72
N HIS A 220 -17.09 0.03 17.91
CA HIS A 220 -17.72 1.33 18.19
C HIS A 220 -16.77 2.50 17.86
N VAL A 221 -15.51 2.44 18.28
CA VAL A 221 -14.51 3.46 17.96
C VAL A 221 -14.29 3.56 16.45
N MET A 222 -14.20 2.43 15.73
CA MET A 222 -14.01 2.43 14.29
C MET A 222 -15.21 2.99 13.54
N GLN A 223 -16.42 2.70 13.97
CA GLN A 223 -17.65 3.26 13.39
C GLN A 223 -17.71 4.79 13.44
N HIS A 224 -17.14 5.39 14.50
CA HIS A 224 -17.17 6.85 14.70
C HIS A 224 -15.98 7.57 14.05
N LEU A 225 -14.85 6.89 13.90
CA LEU A 225 -13.62 7.53 13.44
C LEU A 225 -13.26 7.24 11.98
N LEU A 226 -13.74 6.12 11.42
CA LEU A 226 -13.52 5.86 10.00
C LEU A 226 -14.38 6.81 9.17
N ASP A 227 -13.77 7.42 8.19
CA ASP A 227 -14.45 8.30 7.23
C ASP A 227 -15.32 7.47 6.26
N PRO A 228 -16.67 7.58 6.29
CA PRO A 228 -17.53 6.72 5.49
C PRO A 228 -17.34 6.88 3.98
N GLU A 229 -17.12 8.10 3.52
CA GLU A 229 -16.92 8.38 2.09
C GLU A 229 -15.61 7.76 1.61
N LEU A 230 -14.54 7.93 2.39
CA LEU A 230 -13.26 7.27 2.10
C LEU A 230 -13.40 5.76 2.06
N ILE A 231 -14.02 5.16 3.09
CA ILE A 231 -14.16 3.71 3.17
C ILE A 231 -14.96 3.16 1.99
N SER A 232 -16.03 3.87 1.59
CA SER A 232 -16.80 3.54 0.38
C SER A 232 -15.96 3.71 -0.89
N GLY A 233 -15.22 4.80 -1.01
CA GLY A 233 -14.32 5.06 -2.16
C GLY A 233 -13.21 4.02 -2.30
N LEU A 234 -12.80 3.39 -1.21
CA LEU A 234 -11.85 2.28 -1.20
C LEU A 234 -12.52 0.90 -1.42
N ASN A 235 -13.82 0.87 -1.71
CA ASN A 235 -14.64 -0.35 -1.86
C ASN A 235 -14.65 -1.24 -0.59
N TYR A 236 -14.71 -0.62 0.58
CA TYR A 236 -14.97 -1.28 1.84
C TYR A 236 -16.27 -0.80 2.48
N GLN A 237 -16.64 -1.41 3.60
CA GLN A 237 -17.85 -1.06 4.34
C GLN A 237 -17.55 -0.86 5.81
N ILE A 238 -18.19 0.12 6.42
CA ILE A 238 -18.22 0.26 7.88
C ILE A 238 -19.27 -0.71 8.43
N ILE A 239 -18.82 -1.61 9.32
CA ILE A 239 -19.67 -2.61 9.94
C ILE A 239 -20.44 -1.94 11.07
N ARG A 240 -21.75 -2.03 10.99
CA ARG A 240 -22.68 -1.52 12.02
C ARG A 240 -22.89 -2.53 13.14
#